data_c542c65265dc9a803a1e26b952bb3f43
#
_entry.id   c542c65265dc9a803a1e26b952bb3f43
#
_cell.length_a   1.000
_cell.length_b   1.000
_cell.length_c   1.000
_cell.angle_alpha   90.00
_cell.angle_beta   90.00
_cell.angle_gamma   90.00
#
_symmetry.space_group_name_H-M   'P 1'
#
loop_
_entity.id
_entity.type
_entity.pdbx_description
1 polymer ?
#
loop_
_entity_poly.entity_id
_entity_poly.type
_entity_poly.pdbx_seq_one_letter_code
_entity_poly.pdbx_strand_id
1 'polypeptide(L)'
;MKLEEFFNQQVVLDLSFFNFQNAITAAYFANDQLEIQRVNENFTRFFPVLGNVKNAYFPDVLLQLGVPTDQVEAFVSEINERGSVLIPEVRIKIDGEERVYSLLSAKTQDDSFGYLNGIQGQFVDRTNEWELKKERELLLNQKLRQQEIIEEKSKRLENLASRLAQYLSPQVYQSIFAEDDNARRSYS
;
A
#
# COMPACT_ATOMS: atom_id res chain seq x y z
N MET A 1 -12.47 22.68 -39.45
CA MET A 1 -13.02 22.12 -38.20
C MET A 1 -14.51 22.30 -38.26
N LYS A 2 -15.27 21.19 -38.27
CA LYS A 2 -16.75 21.26 -38.32
C LYS A 2 -17.28 21.63 -36.93
N LEU A 3 -18.39 22.34 -36.86
CA LEU A 3 -19.03 22.75 -35.60
C LEU A 3 -19.28 21.58 -34.64
N GLU A 4 -19.64 20.42 -35.18
CA GLU A 4 -19.85 19.18 -34.43
C GLU A 4 -18.57 18.65 -33.78
N GLU A 5 -17.41 18.77 -34.42
CA GLU A 5 -16.10 18.40 -33.86
C GLU A 5 -15.69 19.32 -32.68
N PHE A 6 -16.02 20.61 -32.80
CA PHE A 6 -15.79 21.59 -31.75
C PHE A 6 -16.64 21.30 -30.50
N PHE A 7 -17.93 21.03 -30.69
CA PHE A 7 -18.82 20.69 -29.57
C PHE A 7 -18.42 19.35 -28.92
N ASN A 8 -18.01 18.35 -29.70
CA ASN A 8 -17.53 17.09 -29.17
C ASN A 8 -16.22 17.27 -28.35
N GLN A 9 -15.30 18.11 -28.82
CA GLN A 9 -14.08 18.45 -28.08
C GLN A 9 -14.37 19.15 -26.75
N GLN A 10 -15.30 20.12 -26.75
CA GLN A 10 -15.70 20.82 -25.53
C GLN A 10 -16.31 19.85 -24.50
N VAL A 11 -17.20 18.95 -24.91
CA VAL A 11 -17.81 17.96 -24.04
C VAL A 11 -16.75 17.00 -23.45
N VAL A 12 -15.78 16.58 -24.25
CA VAL A 12 -14.67 15.72 -23.79
C VAL A 12 -13.80 16.45 -22.76
N LEU A 13 -13.50 17.74 -23.00
CA LEU A 13 -12.74 18.54 -22.05
C LEU A 13 -13.48 18.76 -20.73
N ASP A 14 -14.79 19.06 -20.82
CA ASP A 14 -15.61 19.27 -19.64
C ASP A 14 -15.72 17.99 -18.81
N LEU A 15 -15.88 16.83 -19.46
CA LEU A 15 -15.90 15.53 -18.81
C LEU A 15 -14.56 15.17 -18.19
N SER A 16 -13.47 15.44 -18.89
CA SER A 16 -12.12 15.19 -18.37
C SER A 16 -11.81 16.08 -17.16
N PHE A 17 -12.21 17.34 -17.22
CA PHE A 17 -12.08 18.26 -16.10
C PHE A 17 -12.95 17.82 -14.90
N PHE A 18 -14.20 17.42 -15.15
CA PHE A 18 -15.09 16.88 -14.13
C PHE A 18 -14.49 15.64 -13.45
N ASN A 19 -13.98 14.68 -14.23
CA ASN A 19 -13.34 13.48 -13.72
C ASN A 19 -12.10 13.81 -12.88
N PHE A 20 -11.28 14.76 -13.32
CA PHE A 20 -10.13 15.22 -12.55
C PHE A 20 -10.53 15.83 -11.21
N GLN A 21 -11.52 16.74 -11.21
CA GLN A 21 -11.98 17.43 -10.01
C GLN A 21 -12.63 16.49 -9.00
N ASN A 22 -13.39 15.52 -9.48
CA ASN A 22 -14.14 14.60 -8.64
C ASN A 22 -13.45 13.25 -8.41
N ALA A 23 -12.18 13.10 -8.83
CA ALA A 23 -11.43 11.88 -8.55
C ALA A 23 -11.29 11.68 -7.03
N ILE A 24 -11.46 10.44 -6.58
CA ILE A 24 -11.27 10.05 -5.17
C ILE A 24 -9.82 10.11 -4.72
N THR A 25 -8.90 10.18 -5.66
CA THR A 25 -7.45 10.29 -5.45
C THR A 25 -7.03 11.75 -5.38
N ALA A 26 -5.90 12.05 -4.76
CA ALA A 26 -5.29 13.38 -4.84
C ALA A 26 -4.55 13.48 -6.18
N ALA A 27 -5.11 14.24 -7.12
CA ALA A 27 -4.59 14.36 -8.47
C ALA A 27 -3.95 15.72 -8.73
N TYR A 28 -2.87 15.70 -9.52
CA TYR A 28 -2.19 16.91 -9.98
C TYR A 28 -1.88 16.85 -11.47
N PHE A 29 -1.71 18.02 -12.06
CA PHE A 29 -1.20 18.22 -13.40
C PHE A 29 -0.06 19.25 -13.35
N ALA A 30 1.09 18.89 -13.90
CA ALA A 30 2.28 19.73 -14.00
C ALA A 30 2.71 19.88 -15.47
N ASN A 31 3.43 20.95 -15.78
CA ASN A 31 4.06 21.14 -17.08
C ASN A 31 5.29 20.22 -17.25
N ASP A 32 5.95 20.30 -18.40
CA ASP A 32 7.16 19.51 -18.71
C ASP A 32 8.35 19.83 -17.80
N GLN A 33 8.34 20.98 -17.12
CA GLN A 33 9.32 21.39 -16.12
C GLN A 33 8.96 20.92 -14.70
N LEU A 34 7.94 20.05 -14.55
CA LEU A 34 7.44 19.59 -13.25
C LEU A 34 6.84 20.70 -12.37
N GLU A 35 6.44 21.83 -12.93
CA GLU A 35 5.74 22.87 -12.20
C GLU A 35 4.24 22.59 -12.17
N ILE A 36 3.65 22.53 -10.98
CA ILE A 36 2.23 22.22 -10.78
C ILE A 36 1.36 23.32 -11.38
N GLN A 37 0.53 22.96 -12.35
CA GLN A 37 -0.42 23.87 -12.97
C GLN A 37 -1.81 23.78 -12.30
N ARG A 38 -2.20 22.58 -11.91
CA ARG A 38 -3.50 22.29 -11.28
C ARG A 38 -3.43 21.13 -10.30
N VAL A 39 -4.27 21.20 -9.29
CA VAL A 39 -4.57 20.10 -8.38
C VAL A 39 -6.09 19.99 -8.23
N ASN A 40 -6.58 18.80 -7.88
CA ASN A 40 -7.98 18.60 -7.55
C ASN A 40 -8.26 18.90 -6.07
N GLU A 41 -9.53 18.88 -5.68
CA GLU A 41 -9.95 19.15 -4.30
C GLU A 41 -9.36 18.16 -3.31
N ASN A 42 -9.27 16.87 -3.67
CA ASN A 42 -8.70 15.85 -2.80
C ASN A 42 -7.19 16.02 -2.57
N PHE A 43 -6.45 16.61 -3.50
CA PHE A 43 -5.04 16.95 -3.26
C PHE A 43 -4.89 17.90 -2.06
N THR A 44 -5.72 18.92 -1.99
CA THR A 44 -5.74 19.86 -0.87
C THR A 44 -6.23 19.21 0.44
N ARG A 45 -7.18 18.29 0.35
CA ARG A 45 -7.67 17.52 1.51
C ARG A 45 -6.64 16.55 2.05
N PHE A 46 -5.91 15.86 1.18
CA PHE A 46 -4.89 14.91 1.59
C PHE A 46 -3.66 15.61 2.19
N PHE A 47 -3.31 16.77 1.65
CA PHE A 47 -2.11 17.50 2.00
C PHE A 47 -2.38 18.96 2.42
N PRO A 48 -3.15 19.18 3.49
CA PRO A 48 -3.53 20.53 3.93
C PRO A 48 -2.33 21.40 4.30
N VAL A 49 -1.22 20.78 4.70
CA VAL A 49 0.03 21.45 5.08
C VAL A 49 0.69 22.22 3.93
N LEU A 50 0.42 21.82 2.69
CA LEU A 50 1.08 22.41 1.51
C LEU A 50 0.52 23.79 1.11
N GLY A 51 -0.72 24.11 1.49
CA GLY A 51 -1.38 25.34 1.09
C GLY A 51 -1.53 25.45 -0.45
N ASN A 52 -1.18 26.61 -1.03
CA ASN A 52 -1.27 26.82 -2.47
C ASN A 52 0.01 26.35 -3.16
N VAL A 53 -0.11 25.27 -3.93
CA VAL A 53 1.00 24.65 -4.68
C VAL A 53 1.05 25.05 -6.16
N LYS A 54 0.25 26.02 -6.61
CA LYS A 54 0.26 26.47 -8.00
C LYS A 54 1.62 27.05 -8.35
N ASN A 55 2.18 26.61 -9.47
CA ASN A 55 3.53 26.93 -9.97
C ASN A 55 4.68 26.42 -9.06
N ALA A 56 4.38 25.62 -8.04
CA ALA A 56 5.43 24.98 -7.25
C ALA A 56 6.10 23.87 -8.07
N TYR A 57 7.40 23.68 -7.88
CA TYR A 57 8.15 22.57 -8.45
C TYR A 57 7.76 21.28 -7.72
N PHE A 58 7.21 20.29 -8.42
CA PHE A 58 6.63 19.10 -7.81
C PHE A 58 7.62 18.29 -6.96
N PRO A 59 8.89 18.10 -7.35
CA PRO A 59 9.89 17.48 -6.48
C PRO A 59 10.07 18.20 -5.13
N ASP A 60 10.03 19.54 -5.10
CA ASP A 60 10.09 20.28 -3.83
C ASP A 60 8.86 20.05 -2.96
N VAL A 61 7.70 19.89 -3.60
CA VAL A 61 6.47 19.52 -2.90
C VAL A 61 6.58 18.13 -2.26
N LEU A 62 7.19 17.16 -2.95
CA LEU A 62 7.47 15.83 -2.39
C LEU A 62 8.41 15.91 -1.19
N LEU A 63 9.47 16.74 -1.26
CA LEU A 63 10.38 16.97 -0.13
C LEU A 63 9.65 17.61 1.07
N GLN A 64 8.76 18.59 0.83
CA GLN A 64 7.94 19.20 1.88
C GLN A 64 6.98 18.21 2.54
N LEU A 65 6.51 17.21 1.81
CA LEU A 65 5.70 16.11 2.33
C LEU A 65 6.54 15.07 3.12
N GLY A 66 7.87 15.21 3.14
CA GLY A 66 8.78 14.32 3.85
C GLY A 66 9.19 13.09 3.05
N VAL A 67 8.98 13.10 1.73
CA VAL A 67 9.50 12.03 0.86
C VAL A 67 11.03 12.09 0.84
N PRO A 68 11.73 10.95 1.04
CA PRO A 68 13.19 10.91 1.02
C PRO A 68 13.78 11.42 -0.30
N THR A 69 14.91 12.12 -0.21
CA THR A 69 15.56 12.75 -1.36
C THR A 69 15.91 11.76 -2.48
N ASP A 70 16.37 10.56 -2.11
CA ASP A 70 16.66 9.48 -3.04
C ASP A 70 15.44 9.02 -3.85
N GLN A 71 14.27 8.97 -3.22
CA GLN A 71 13.01 8.65 -3.90
C GLN A 71 12.58 9.80 -4.83
N VAL A 72 12.80 11.04 -4.44
CA VAL A 72 12.49 12.22 -5.27
C VAL A 72 13.41 12.27 -6.49
N GLU A 73 14.70 12.02 -6.33
CA GLU A 73 15.66 11.94 -7.43
C GLU A 73 15.30 10.81 -8.40
N ALA A 74 14.95 9.61 -7.85
CA ALA A 74 14.48 8.50 -8.66
C ALA A 74 13.21 8.84 -9.45
N PHE A 75 12.25 9.54 -8.83
CA PHE A 75 11.05 10.04 -9.50
C PHE A 75 11.39 10.91 -10.71
N VAL A 76 12.27 11.90 -10.54
CA VAL A 76 12.68 12.81 -11.61
C VAL A 76 13.38 12.07 -12.75
N SER A 77 14.28 11.14 -12.42
CA SER A 77 14.98 10.32 -13.41
C SER A 77 14.00 9.44 -14.20
N GLU A 78 13.14 8.68 -13.51
CA GLU A 78 12.22 7.77 -14.17
C GLU A 78 11.17 8.49 -15.04
N ILE A 79 10.62 9.62 -14.58
CA ILE A 79 9.64 10.36 -15.36
C ILE A 79 10.27 10.95 -16.63
N ASN A 80 11.54 11.36 -16.58
CA ASN A 80 12.26 11.87 -17.73
C ASN A 80 12.68 10.78 -18.71
N GLU A 81 13.12 9.62 -18.22
CA GLU A 81 13.63 8.54 -19.04
C GLU A 81 12.53 7.68 -19.64
N ARG A 82 11.53 7.32 -18.81
CA ARG A 82 10.48 6.37 -19.15
C ARG A 82 9.12 7.01 -19.46
N GLY A 83 8.96 8.28 -19.11
CA GLY A 83 7.68 8.98 -19.24
C GLY A 83 6.61 8.54 -18.26
N SER A 84 6.88 7.59 -17.37
CA SER A 84 5.98 7.17 -16.31
C SER A 84 6.74 6.64 -15.11
N VAL A 85 6.17 6.81 -13.92
CA VAL A 85 6.74 6.35 -12.67
C VAL A 85 5.63 5.88 -11.73
N LEU A 86 5.88 4.78 -11.03
CA LEU A 86 5.06 4.28 -9.95
C LEU A 86 5.92 4.13 -8.71
N ILE A 87 5.63 4.92 -7.68
CA ILE A 87 6.18 4.71 -6.34
C ILE A 87 5.09 4.00 -5.52
N PRO A 88 5.25 2.71 -5.22
CA PRO A 88 4.19 1.93 -4.59
C PRO A 88 3.94 2.32 -3.14
N GLU A 89 4.92 2.91 -2.46
CA GLU A 89 4.85 3.25 -1.05
C GLU A 89 5.55 4.59 -0.78
N VAL A 90 4.76 5.61 -0.51
CA VAL A 90 5.19 6.94 -0.07
C VAL A 90 4.61 7.16 1.31
N ARG A 91 5.45 7.32 2.32
CA ARG A 91 5.03 7.55 3.71
C ARG A 91 5.07 9.03 4.03
N ILE A 92 3.95 9.56 4.45
CA ILE A 92 3.77 10.99 4.76
C ILE A 92 3.18 11.11 6.16
N LYS A 93 3.76 11.98 6.97
CA LYS A 93 3.20 12.33 8.30
C LYS A 93 2.31 13.54 8.17
N ILE A 94 1.03 13.37 8.53
CA ILE A 94 0.02 14.42 8.52
C ILE A 94 -0.59 14.47 9.92
N ASP A 95 -0.50 15.62 10.60
CA ASP A 95 -1.01 15.85 11.95
C ASP A 95 -0.53 14.82 12.99
N GLY A 96 0.70 14.30 12.80
CA GLY A 96 1.30 13.29 13.67
C GLY A 96 0.96 11.84 13.33
N GLU A 97 0.03 11.60 12.42
CA GLU A 97 -0.31 10.28 11.91
C GLU A 97 0.50 9.94 10.66
N GLU A 98 0.99 8.72 10.58
CA GLU A 98 1.65 8.20 9.38
C GLU A 98 0.60 7.68 8.41
N ARG A 99 0.59 8.23 7.19
CA ARG A 99 -0.24 7.77 6.08
C ARG A 99 0.61 7.23 4.96
N VAL A 100 0.09 6.23 4.28
CA VAL A 100 0.79 5.54 3.18
C VAL A 100 0.02 5.76 1.89
N TYR A 101 0.73 6.29 0.90
CA TYR A 101 0.20 6.54 -0.44
C TYR A 101 0.98 5.77 -1.49
N SER A 102 0.35 5.43 -2.60
CA SER A 102 1.08 5.15 -3.84
C SER A 102 0.99 6.37 -4.75
N LEU A 103 2.11 6.73 -5.37
CA LEU A 103 2.20 7.82 -6.35
C LEU A 103 2.38 7.23 -7.74
N LEU A 104 1.43 7.51 -8.61
CA LEU A 104 1.50 7.19 -10.03
C LEU A 104 1.57 8.50 -10.83
N SER A 105 2.54 8.61 -11.74
CA SER A 105 2.68 9.77 -12.62
C SER A 105 3.04 9.34 -14.02
N ALA A 106 2.52 10.05 -15.01
CA ALA A 106 2.80 9.79 -16.41
C ALA A 106 2.85 11.09 -17.22
N LYS A 107 3.75 11.14 -18.20
CA LYS A 107 3.75 12.19 -19.24
C LYS A 107 2.56 11.97 -20.16
N THR A 108 1.87 13.06 -20.44
CA THR A 108 0.82 13.11 -21.44
C THR A 108 1.33 13.93 -22.62
N GLN A 109 1.25 13.35 -23.82
CA GLN A 109 1.53 14.02 -25.06
C GLN A 109 0.38 13.73 -26.01
N ASP A 110 -0.27 14.78 -26.46
CA ASP A 110 -1.34 14.70 -27.43
C ASP A 110 -1.18 15.81 -28.47
N ASP A 111 -1.00 15.41 -29.73
CA ASP A 111 -0.83 16.35 -30.84
C ASP A 111 -2.08 17.20 -31.10
N SER A 112 -3.26 16.69 -30.72
CA SER A 112 -4.54 17.38 -30.88
C SER A 112 -4.81 18.38 -29.76
N PHE A 113 -4.24 18.16 -28.57
CA PHE A 113 -4.43 18.96 -27.35
C PHE A 113 -3.11 19.36 -26.70
N GLY A 114 -2.23 20.00 -27.48
CA GLY A 114 -0.88 20.38 -27.02
C GLY A 114 -0.82 21.16 -25.70
N TYR A 115 -1.93 21.84 -25.32
CA TYR A 115 -2.05 22.52 -24.02
C TYR A 115 -2.24 21.55 -22.83
N LEU A 116 -2.49 20.25 -23.09
CA LEU A 116 -2.52 19.19 -22.08
C LEU A 116 -1.21 18.41 -22.00
N ASN A 117 -0.20 18.81 -22.80
CA ASN A 117 1.12 18.22 -22.70
C ASN A 117 1.73 18.57 -21.34
N GLY A 118 2.21 17.56 -20.65
CA GLY A 118 2.78 17.71 -19.33
C GLY A 118 2.77 16.39 -18.57
N ILE A 119 2.73 16.50 -17.27
CA ILE A 119 2.78 15.34 -16.37
C ILE A 119 1.51 15.34 -15.54
N GLN A 120 0.75 14.27 -15.61
CA GLN A 120 -0.36 14.03 -14.72
C GLN A 120 0.03 12.95 -13.70
N GLY A 121 -0.43 13.13 -12.47
CA GLY A 121 -0.21 12.13 -11.44
C GLY A 121 -1.27 12.14 -10.38
N GLN A 122 -1.26 11.07 -9.59
CA GLN A 122 -2.21 10.89 -8.51
C GLN A 122 -1.61 10.14 -7.34
N PHE A 123 -2.00 10.55 -6.16
CA PHE A 123 -1.75 9.83 -4.92
C PHE A 123 -3.00 9.02 -4.58
N VAL A 124 -2.81 7.73 -4.39
CA VAL A 124 -3.85 6.80 -3.92
C VAL A 124 -3.57 6.48 -2.46
N ASP A 125 -4.53 6.74 -1.58
CA ASP A 125 -4.41 6.40 -0.16
C ASP A 125 -4.43 4.87 0.01
N ARG A 126 -3.37 4.33 0.60
CA ARG A 126 -3.16 2.91 0.89
C ARG A 126 -3.04 2.63 2.39
N THR A 127 -3.34 3.62 3.22
CA THR A 127 -3.13 3.52 4.67
C THR A 127 -3.86 2.32 5.26
N ASN A 128 -5.14 2.14 4.96
CA ASN A 128 -5.91 0.99 5.46
C ASN A 128 -5.36 -0.36 4.99
N GLU A 129 -4.96 -0.47 3.72
CA GLU A 129 -4.39 -1.69 3.16
C GLU A 129 -3.06 -2.03 3.83
N TRP A 130 -2.25 -1.02 4.10
CA TRP A 130 -0.97 -1.17 4.76
C TRP A 130 -1.13 -1.58 6.23
N GLU A 131 -2.07 -0.97 6.96
CA GLU A 131 -2.41 -1.34 8.34
C GLU A 131 -2.89 -2.79 8.43
N LEU A 132 -3.81 -3.20 7.57
CA LEU A 132 -4.29 -4.58 7.49
C LEU A 132 -3.16 -5.57 7.16
N LYS A 133 -2.26 -5.21 6.26
CA LYS A 133 -1.09 -6.03 5.93
C LYS A 133 -0.19 -6.20 7.14
N LYS A 134 0.10 -5.12 7.86
CA LYS A 134 0.93 -5.13 9.07
C LYS A 134 0.30 -5.98 10.18
N GLU A 135 -1.00 -5.84 10.41
CA GLU A 135 -1.74 -6.65 11.37
C GLU A 135 -1.70 -8.14 11.01
N ARG A 136 -1.92 -8.47 9.74
CA ARG A 136 -1.84 -9.84 9.23
C ARG A 136 -0.45 -10.44 9.43
N GLU A 137 0.61 -9.71 9.15
CA GLU A 137 1.99 -10.16 9.37
C GLU A 137 2.27 -10.41 10.87
N LEU A 138 1.77 -9.54 11.74
CA LEU A 138 1.89 -9.71 13.19
C LEU A 138 1.19 -10.99 13.66
N LEU A 139 -0.05 -11.21 13.24
CA LEU A 139 -0.82 -12.40 13.58
C LEU A 139 -0.16 -13.68 13.06
N LEU A 140 0.38 -13.65 11.84
CA LEU A 140 1.11 -14.78 11.27
C LEU A 140 2.35 -15.14 12.11
N ASN A 141 3.13 -14.15 12.49
CA ASN A 141 4.31 -14.33 13.33
C ASN A 141 3.95 -14.88 14.73
N GLN A 142 2.85 -14.41 15.32
CA GLN A 142 2.35 -14.94 16.58
C GLN A 142 1.94 -16.42 16.44
N LYS A 143 1.23 -16.76 15.36
CA LYS A 143 0.82 -18.14 15.07
C LYS A 143 2.01 -19.07 14.90
N LEU A 144 3.03 -18.65 14.16
CA LEU A 144 4.26 -19.42 13.97
C LEU A 144 4.97 -19.69 15.31
N ARG A 145 5.11 -18.67 16.15
CA ARG A 145 5.71 -18.84 17.49
C ARG A 145 4.91 -19.81 18.39
N GLN A 146 3.57 -19.73 18.34
CA GLN A 146 2.73 -20.65 19.08
C GLN A 146 2.90 -22.09 18.59
N GLN A 147 3.00 -22.30 17.29
CA GLN A 147 3.23 -23.59 16.69
C GLN A 147 4.58 -24.19 17.12
N GLU A 148 5.65 -23.41 17.11
CA GLU A 148 6.97 -23.82 17.59
C GLU A 148 6.92 -24.27 19.07
N ILE A 149 6.23 -23.51 19.91
CA ILE A 149 6.08 -23.86 21.34
C ILE A 149 5.29 -25.17 21.50
N ILE A 150 4.23 -25.38 20.71
CA ILE A 150 3.44 -26.62 20.74
C ILE A 150 4.30 -27.81 20.30
N GLU A 151 5.06 -27.67 19.22
CA GLU A 151 5.96 -28.73 18.75
C GLU A 151 7.05 -29.08 19.76
N GLU A 152 7.65 -28.09 20.41
CA GLU A 152 8.65 -28.30 21.46
C GLU A 152 8.03 -29.05 22.67
N LYS A 153 6.83 -28.62 23.12
CA LYS A 153 6.12 -29.30 24.21
C LYS A 153 5.74 -30.71 23.85
N SER A 154 5.28 -30.95 22.61
CA SER A 154 4.94 -32.28 22.11
C SER A 154 6.14 -33.22 22.14
N LYS A 155 7.29 -32.77 21.58
CA LYS A 155 8.55 -33.53 21.63
C LYS A 155 9.00 -33.83 23.06
N ARG A 156 8.85 -32.87 23.97
CA ARG A 156 9.19 -33.07 25.38
C ARG A 156 8.29 -34.11 26.06
N LEU A 157 6.98 -34.08 25.77
CA LEU A 157 6.04 -35.09 26.29
C LEU A 157 6.33 -36.47 25.72
N GLU A 158 6.62 -36.62 24.44
CA GLU A 158 7.01 -37.89 23.82
C GLU A 158 8.28 -38.44 24.44
N ASN A 159 9.29 -37.62 24.69
CA ASN A 159 10.51 -38.03 25.38
C ASN A 159 10.24 -38.49 26.83
N LEU A 160 9.38 -37.78 27.54
CA LEU A 160 8.98 -38.17 28.89
C LEU A 160 8.21 -39.49 28.90
N ALA A 161 7.25 -39.64 27.97
CA ALA A 161 6.51 -40.89 27.82
C ALA A 161 7.42 -42.08 27.49
N SER A 162 8.39 -41.88 26.57
CA SER A 162 9.38 -42.91 26.24
C SER A 162 10.26 -43.32 27.43
N ARG A 163 10.69 -42.33 28.23
CA ARG A 163 11.46 -42.61 29.46
C ARG A 163 10.63 -43.36 30.50
N LEU A 164 9.37 -42.96 30.72
CA LEU A 164 8.48 -43.64 31.63
C LEU A 164 8.21 -45.08 31.19
N ALA A 165 8.05 -45.32 29.89
CA ALA A 165 7.87 -46.69 29.34
C ALA A 165 9.07 -47.60 29.64
N GLN A 166 10.28 -47.05 29.77
CA GLN A 166 11.48 -47.84 30.13
C GLN A 166 11.53 -48.25 31.63
N TYR A 167 10.90 -47.47 32.49
CA TYR A 167 10.92 -47.72 33.95
C TYR A 167 9.66 -48.40 34.50
N LEU A 168 8.56 -48.38 33.75
CA LEU A 168 7.31 -49.02 34.14
C LEU A 168 7.22 -50.44 33.58
N SER A 169 6.68 -51.35 34.36
CA SER A 169 6.34 -52.68 33.82
C SER A 169 5.31 -52.52 32.69
N PRO A 170 5.31 -53.39 31.66
CA PRO A 170 4.38 -53.30 30.52
C PRO A 170 2.91 -53.24 30.94
N GLN A 171 2.54 -53.87 32.02
CA GLN A 171 1.18 -53.88 32.54
C GLN A 171 0.75 -52.55 33.15
N VAL A 172 1.64 -51.85 33.84
CA VAL A 172 1.37 -50.54 34.43
C VAL A 172 1.33 -49.45 33.33
N TYR A 173 2.21 -49.55 32.33
CA TYR A 173 2.21 -48.63 31.19
C TYR A 173 0.88 -48.73 30.40
N GLN A 174 0.43 -49.94 30.10
CA GLN A 174 -0.83 -50.18 29.42
C GLN A 174 -2.04 -49.64 30.19
N SER A 175 -2.08 -49.77 31.54
CA SER A 175 -3.21 -49.29 32.34
C SER A 175 -3.30 -47.74 32.34
N ILE A 176 -2.18 -47.03 32.33
CA ILE A 176 -2.17 -45.58 32.34
C ILE A 176 -2.56 -44.98 30.96
N PHE A 177 -2.10 -45.57 29.85
CA PHE A 177 -2.35 -45.03 28.51
C PHE A 177 -3.56 -45.66 27.79
N ALA A 178 -4.12 -46.79 28.25
CA ALA A 178 -5.33 -47.36 27.66
C ALA A 178 -6.61 -46.58 28.01
N GLU A 179 -6.62 -45.81 29.11
CA GLU A 179 -7.76 -44.94 29.45
C GLU A 179 -7.83 -43.73 28.49
N ASP A 180 -6.71 -43.22 28.01
CA ASP A 180 -6.67 -42.03 27.12
C ASP A 180 -7.17 -42.36 25.69
N ASP A 181 -6.96 -43.58 25.19
CA ASP A 181 -7.47 -44.03 23.89
C ASP A 181 -9.00 -44.27 23.89
N ASN A 182 -9.56 -44.67 25.04
CA ASN A 182 -11.02 -44.80 25.20
C ASN A 182 -11.74 -43.44 25.31
N ALA A 183 -11.09 -42.43 25.91
CA ALA A 183 -11.63 -41.07 25.98
C ALA A 183 -11.68 -40.40 24.58
N ARG A 184 -10.72 -40.65 23.70
CA ARG A 184 -10.72 -40.15 22.33
C ARG A 184 -11.75 -40.76 21.40
N ARG A 185 -12.17 -42.02 21.66
CA ARG A 185 -13.21 -42.71 20.86
C ARG A 185 -14.64 -42.33 21.24
N SER A 186 -14.86 -41.66 22.38
CA SER A 186 -16.19 -41.25 22.82
C SER A 186 -16.65 -39.88 22.33
N TYR A 187 -15.77 -39.16 21.58
CA TYR A 187 -16.06 -37.84 20.98
C TYR A 187 -16.02 -37.83 19.44
N SER A 188 -16.15 -39.01 18.79
CA SER A 188 -16.29 -39.11 17.33
C SER A 188 -17.69 -39.50 16.93
#